data_e36bf552f7f66230b8909c0965c5d469
#
_entry.id   e36bf552f7f66230b8909c0965c5d469
#
_cell.length_a   1.000
_cell.length_b   1.000
_cell.length_c   1.000
_cell.angle_alpha   90.00
_cell.angle_beta   90.00
_cell.angle_gamma   90.00
#
_symmetry.space_group_name_H-M   'P 1'
#
loop_
_entity.id
_entity.type
_entity.pdbx_description
1 polymer ?
#
loop_
_entity_poly.entity_id
_entity_poly.type
_entity_poly.pdbx_seq_one_letter_code
_entity_poly.pdbx_strand_id
1 'polypeptide(L)'
;MSAPRTAGAATRADRRRARLRDARLYLCTDSRADRGDLGEFADAALRGGVDVIQLREKGLEARAELAALAVLHRAARRHGALVAVNDRADLALAADADVLHLGQDDLPVPWARRVVGNDVLIGRSTHDVAQAEAAAVEPGVDYFCTGPCWPTPTKPGRPAPGLDLVRHTAAETHVRPWFAIGGIDHSRLDEVLAAGATRVVVVRAITEADDPEEAARTLRQRL
;
A
#
# COMPACT_ATOMS: atom_id res chain seq x y z
N MET A 1 -7.71 -41.64 -22.52
CA MET A 1 -6.97 -40.42 -22.94
C MET A 1 -7.73 -39.22 -22.39
N SER A 2 -7.24 -38.62 -21.31
CA SER A 2 -7.89 -37.46 -20.66
C SER A 2 -7.39 -36.18 -21.37
N ALA A 3 -8.30 -35.36 -21.85
CA ALA A 3 -7.95 -34.10 -22.50
C ALA A 3 -7.27 -33.15 -21.52
N PRO A 4 -6.26 -32.34 -21.94
CA PRO A 4 -5.61 -31.39 -21.08
C PRO A 4 -6.64 -30.31 -20.69
N ARG A 5 -6.79 -30.05 -19.37
CA ARG A 5 -7.58 -28.93 -18.85
C ARG A 5 -6.94 -27.64 -19.37
N THR A 6 -7.64 -26.92 -20.21
CA THR A 6 -7.25 -25.56 -20.60
C THR A 6 -7.06 -24.72 -19.34
N ALA A 7 -5.86 -24.17 -19.15
CA ALA A 7 -5.61 -23.21 -18.10
C ALA A 7 -6.56 -22.02 -18.30
N GLY A 8 -7.50 -21.84 -17.38
CA GLY A 8 -8.44 -20.73 -17.43
C GLY A 8 -7.70 -19.39 -17.42
N ALA A 9 -8.22 -18.40 -18.13
CA ALA A 9 -7.64 -17.04 -18.12
C ALA A 9 -7.52 -16.53 -16.67
N ALA A 10 -6.37 -15.91 -16.34
CA ALA A 10 -6.12 -15.35 -15.01
C ALA A 10 -7.24 -14.36 -14.61
N THR A 11 -7.79 -14.53 -13.41
CA THR A 11 -8.85 -13.66 -12.89
C THR A 11 -8.32 -12.23 -12.64
N ARG A 12 -9.21 -11.28 -12.35
CA ARG A 12 -8.83 -9.93 -11.97
C ARG A 12 -8.00 -9.94 -10.67
N ALA A 13 -8.44 -10.72 -9.69
CA ALA A 13 -7.72 -10.92 -8.45
C ALA A 13 -6.31 -11.49 -8.68
N ASP A 14 -6.15 -12.48 -9.56
CA ASP A 14 -4.85 -13.09 -9.84
C ASP A 14 -3.87 -12.08 -10.44
N ARG A 15 -4.34 -11.24 -11.36
CA ARG A 15 -3.52 -10.16 -11.93
C ARG A 15 -3.12 -9.11 -10.90
N ARG A 16 -4.04 -8.71 -10.01
CA ARG A 16 -3.76 -7.79 -8.92
C ARG A 16 -2.75 -8.39 -7.91
N ARG A 17 -2.94 -9.66 -7.53
CA ARG A 17 -1.99 -10.38 -6.65
C ARG A 17 -0.61 -10.52 -7.27
N ALA A 18 -0.52 -10.78 -8.56
CA ALA A 18 0.76 -10.82 -9.27
C ALA A 18 1.49 -9.48 -9.17
N ARG A 19 0.82 -8.36 -9.51
CA ARG A 19 1.38 -7.02 -9.37
C ARG A 19 1.81 -6.70 -7.93
N LEU A 20 1.00 -7.07 -6.95
CA LEU A 20 1.32 -6.84 -5.53
C LEU A 20 2.56 -7.63 -5.09
N ARG A 21 2.76 -8.86 -5.58
CA ARG A 21 3.98 -9.65 -5.30
C ARG A 21 5.25 -8.98 -5.83
N ASP A 22 5.13 -8.30 -6.97
CA ASP A 22 6.26 -7.62 -7.61
C ASP A 22 6.49 -6.20 -7.05
N ALA A 23 5.46 -5.64 -6.37
CA ALA A 23 5.51 -4.29 -5.81
C ALA A 23 6.60 -4.15 -4.74
N ARG A 24 7.37 -3.06 -4.81
CA ARG A 24 8.47 -2.71 -3.88
C ARG A 24 8.24 -1.36 -3.22
N LEU A 25 7.75 -0.39 -3.96
CA LEU A 25 7.55 0.99 -3.52
C LEU A 25 6.05 1.33 -3.48
N TYR A 26 5.54 1.60 -2.29
CA TYR A 26 4.17 1.95 -2.02
C TYR A 26 4.11 3.39 -1.52
N LEU A 27 3.32 4.25 -2.15
CA LEU A 27 3.14 5.66 -1.78
C LEU A 27 1.76 5.87 -1.14
N CYS A 28 1.72 6.52 0.04
CA CYS A 28 0.49 7.11 0.55
C CYS A 28 0.52 8.62 0.30
N THR A 29 -0.59 9.18 -0.21
CA THR A 29 -0.78 10.61 -0.43
C THR A 29 -2.16 11.04 0.05
N ASP A 30 -2.34 12.33 0.32
CA ASP A 30 -3.62 12.99 0.47
C ASP A 30 -4.20 13.37 -0.91
N SER A 31 -5.34 14.06 -0.93
CA SER A 31 -5.98 14.54 -2.16
C SER A 31 -5.24 15.72 -2.80
N ARG A 32 -4.25 16.30 -2.10
CA ARG A 32 -3.51 17.50 -2.52
C ARG A 32 -4.42 18.66 -2.93
N ALA A 33 -5.59 18.75 -2.26
CA ALA A 33 -6.61 19.74 -2.62
C ALA A 33 -6.08 21.18 -2.56
N ASP A 34 -5.24 21.50 -1.57
CA ASP A 34 -4.64 22.83 -1.41
C ASP A 34 -3.64 23.19 -2.54
N ARG A 35 -3.06 22.17 -3.18
CA ARG A 35 -2.09 22.33 -4.28
C ARG A 35 -2.74 22.22 -5.66
N GLY A 36 -3.87 21.49 -5.76
CA GLY A 36 -4.59 21.27 -7.02
C GLY A 36 -3.84 20.46 -8.06
N ASP A 37 -2.77 19.76 -7.67
CA ASP A 37 -1.80 19.11 -8.56
C ASP A 37 -1.82 17.57 -8.49
N LEU A 38 -2.83 16.95 -7.87
CA LEU A 38 -2.89 15.51 -7.63
C LEU A 38 -2.59 14.67 -8.88
N GLY A 39 -3.08 15.09 -10.04
CA GLY A 39 -2.90 14.34 -11.29
C GLY A 39 -1.46 14.35 -11.78
N GLU A 40 -0.82 15.52 -11.78
CA GLU A 40 0.58 15.71 -12.20
C GLU A 40 1.54 15.03 -11.22
N PHE A 41 1.30 15.21 -9.92
CA PHE A 41 2.03 14.56 -8.85
C PHE A 41 1.97 13.03 -8.93
N ALA A 42 0.76 12.46 -9.08
CA ALA A 42 0.60 11.01 -9.18
C ALA A 42 1.31 10.46 -10.42
N ASP A 43 1.21 11.14 -11.55
CA ASP A 43 1.87 10.74 -12.79
C ASP A 43 3.40 10.77 -12.66
N ALA A 44 3.96 11.79 -12.03
CA ALA A 44 5.38 11.92 -11.75
C ALA A 44 5.89 10.81 -10.81
N ALA A 45 5.22 10.61 -9.67
CA ALA A 45 5.59 9.57 -8.70
C ALA A 45 5.54 8.15 -9.32
N LEU A 46 4.49 7.86 -10.10
CA LEU A 46 4.33 6.59 -10.78
C LEU A 46 5.36 6.36 -11.88
N ARG A 47 5.72 7.41 -12.63
CA ARG A 47 6.82 7.36 -13.60
C ARG A 47 8.17 7.10 -12.94
N GLY A 48 8.36 7.60 -11.71
CA GLY A 48 9.51 7.31 -10.86
C GLY A 48 9.56 5.88 -10.32
N GLY A 49 8.51 5.07 -10.50
CA GLY A 49 8.51 3.64 -10.15
C GLY A 49 7.72 3.29 -8.89
N VAL A 50 6.76 4.11 -8.48
CA VAL A 50 5.76 3.73 -7.47
C VAL A 50 4.86 2.62 -8.02
N ASP A 51 4.76 1.50 -7.32
CA ASP A 51 3.99 0.31 -7.71
C ASP A 51 2.54 0.35 -7.19
N VAL A 52 2.34 0.97 -6.01
CA VAL A 52 1.02 1.13 -5.37
C VAL A 52 0.87 2.56 -4.89
N ILE A 53 -0.23 3.22 -5.25
CA ILE A 53 -0.57 4.56 -4.74
C ILE A 53 -1.86 4.51 -3.95
N GLN A 54 -1.82 4.97 -2.69
CA GLN A 54 -2.96 5.01 -1.78
C GLN A 54 -3.42 6.44 -1.53
N LEU A 55 -4.70 6.68 -1.71
CA LEU A 55 -5.34 7.87 -1.17
C LEU A 55 -5.62 7.68 0.32
N ARG A 56 -5.04 8.55 1.15
CA ARG A 56 -5.20 8.53 2.59
C ARG A 56 -5.38 9.94 3.13
N GLU A 57 -6.62 10.37 3.24
CA GLU A 57 -6.99 11.63 3.87
C GLU A 57 -8.19 11.40 4.80
N LYS A 58 -7.98 11.61 6.11
CA LYS A 58 -9.05 11.43 7.09
C LYS A 58 -9.98 12.63 7.08
N GLY A 59 -11.30 12.35 7.09
CA GLY A 59 -12.32 13.39 7.11
C GLY A 59 -12.72 13.93 5.73
N LEU A 60 -12.16 13.36 4.65
CA LEU A 60 -12.60 13.71 3.31
C LEU A 60 -14.01 13.16 3.04
N GLU A 61 -14.89 13.99 2.51
CA GLU A 61 -16.23 13.58 2.14
C GLU A 61 -16.21 12.60 0.96
N ALA A 62 -17.12 11.63 0.95
CA ALA A 62 -17.13 10.53 -0.03
C ALA A 62 -17.07 11.02 -1.49
N ARG A 63 -17.77 12.10 -1.83
CA ARG A 63 -17.75 12.67 -3.19
C ARG A 63 -16.35 13.15 -3.59
N ALA A 64 -15.67 13.84 -2.67
CA ALA A 64 -14.33 14.38 -2.92
C ALA A 64 -13.30 13.23 -2.99
N GLU A 65 -13.44 12.23 -2.11
CA GLU A 65 -12.57 11.05 -2.11
C GLU A 65 -12.71 10.26 -3.42
N LEU A 66 -13.94 10.02 -3.90
CA LEU A 66 -14.18 9.37 -5.20
C LEU A 66 -13.62 10.17 -6.37
N ALA A 67 -13.71 11.52 -6.34
CA ALA A 67 -13.12 12.37 -7.36
C ALA A 67 -11.59 12.26 -7.38
N ALA A 68 -10.93 12.27 -6.22
CA ALA A 68 -9.49 12.09 -6.09
C ALA A 68 -9.06 10.69 -6.52
N LEU A 69 -9.79 9.64 -6.12
CA LEU A 69 -9.54 8.26 -6.57
C LEU A 69 -9.65 8.12 -8.09
N ALA A 70 -10.60 8.78 -8.73
CA ALA A 70 -10.71 8.77 -10.19
C ALA A 70 -9.49 9.41 -10.87
N VAL A 71 -8.86 10.43 -10.25
CA VAL A 71 -7.58 11.00 -10.74
C VAL A 71 -6.46 9.98 -10.61
N LEU A 72 -6.31 9.36 -9.43
CA LEU A 72 -5.28 8.35 -9.19
C LEU A 72 -5.43 7.14 -10.11
N HIS A 73 -6.66 6.66 -10.36
CA HIS A 73 -6.90 5.56 -11.29
C HIS A 73 -6.47 5.88 -12.72
N ARG A 74 -6.73 7.11 -13.21
CA ARG A 74 -6.25 7.51 -14.53
C ARG A 74 -4.74 7.49 -14.65
N ALA A 75 -4.03 7.99 -13.63
CA ALA A 75 -2.58 7.95 -13.58
C ALA A 75 -2.06 6.51 -13.47
N ALA A 76 -2.57 5.72 -12.53
CA ALA A 76 -2.13 4.35 -12.28
C ALA A 76 -2.29 3.44 -13.52
N ARG A 77 -3.37 3.59 -14.30
CA ARG A 77 -3.57 2.82 -15.54
C ARG A 77 -2.47 3.04 -16.57
N ARG A 78 -1.93 4.25 -16.69
CA ARG A 78 -0.84 4.56 -17.63
C ARG A 78 0.47 3.86 -17.27
N HIS A 79 0.68 3.66 -15.96
CA HIS A 79 1.93 3.10 -15.42
C HIS A 79 1.79 1.64 -14.94
N GLY A 80 0.60 1.03 -15.04
CA GLY A 80 0.38 -0.33 -14.59
C GLY A 80 0.42 -0.52 -13.07
N ALA A 81 0.27 0.55 -12.29
CA ALA A 81 0.29 0.53 -10.84
C ALA A 81 -1.08 0.17 -10.23
N LEU A 82 -1.09 -0.14 -8.94
CA LEU A 82 -2.30 -0.43 -8.18
C LEU A 82 -2.77 0.83 -7.43
N VAL A 83 -4.11 1.01 -7.35
CA VAL A 83 -4.73 2.07 -6.55
C VAL A 83 -5.31 1.48 -5.28
N ALA A 84 -4.95 2.07 -4.14
CA ALA A 84 -5.41 1.66 -2.82
C ALA A 84 -6.30 2.74 -2.17
N VAL A 85 -7.37 2.28 -1.52
CA VAL A 85 -8.26 3.08 -0.67
C VAL A 85 -7.97 2.78 0.79
N ASN A 86 -7.94 3.81 1.63
CA ASN A 86 -7.71 3.70 3.05
C ASN A 86 -9.02 3.56 3.82
N ASP A 87 -9.14 2.57 4.72
CA ASP A 87 -10.21 2.34 5.70
C ASP A 87 -11.62 2.08 5.11
N ARG A 88 -12.02 2.74 4.03
CA ARG A 88 -13.38 2.80 3.50
C ARG A 88 -13.68 1.69 2.48
N ALA A 89 -14.24 0.57 2.93
CA ALA A 89 -14.62 -0.56 2.06
C ALA A 89 -15.70 -0.19 1.03
N ASP A 90 -16.65 0.66 1.38
CA ASP A 90 -17.68 1.18 0.50
C ASP A 90 -17.08 2.02 -0.65
N LEU A 91 -16.11 2.87 -0.37
CA LEU A 91 -15.44 3.67 -1.40
C LEU A 91 -14.47 2.82 -2.24
N ALA A 92 -13.83 1.82 -1.64
CA ALA A 92 -13.03 0.87 -2.41
C ALA A 92 -13.87 0.12 -3.45
N LEU A 93 -15.09 -0.28 -3.08
CA LEU A 93 -16.05 -0.88 -4.01
C LEU A 93 -16.54 0.13 -5.06
N ALA A 94 -16.97 1.31 -4.63
CA ALA A 94 -17.55 2.34 -5.51
C ALA A 94 -16.53 2.86 -6.53
N ALA A 95 -15.26 2.99 -6.15
CA ALA A 95 -14.16 3.44 -7.01
C ALA A 95 -13.56 2.31 -7.87
N ASP A 96 -14.01 1.06 -7.71
CA ASP A 96 -13.39 -0.11 -8.34
C ASP A 96 -11.89 -0.22 -8.04
N ALA A 97 -11.50 0.07 -6.78
CA ALA A 97 -10.12 0.09 -6.35
C ALA A 97 -9.46 -1.30 -6.46
N ASP A 98 -8.13 -1.32 -6.60
CA ASP A 98 -7.37 -2.56 -6.63
C ASP A 98 -7.14 -3.11 -5.22
N VAL A 99 -7.01 -2.21 -4.25
CA VAL A 99 -6.61 -2.51 -2.87
C VAL A 99 -7.47 -1.74 -1.87
N LEU A 100 -7.87 -2.38 -0.78
CA LEU A 100 -8.39 -1.78 0.44
C LEU A 100 -7.36 -1.99 1.56
N HIS A 101 -6.90 -0.92 2.20
CA HIS A 101 -5.97 -1.01 3.32
C HIS A 101 -6.67 -0.68 4.64
N LEU A 102 -6.60 -1.60 5.60
CA LEU A 102 -7.31 -1.53 6.89
C LEU A 102 -6.32 -1.44 8.07
N GLY A 103 -6.60 -0.56 9.00
CA GLY A 103 -5.97 -0.53 10.32
C GLY A 103 -6.61 -1.53 11.29
N GLN A 104 -6.11 -1.56 12.54
CA GLN A 104 -6.58 -2.52 13.55
C GLN A 104 -8.01 -2.22 14.03
N ASP A 105 -8.39 -0.94 14.07
CA ASP A 105 -9.67 -0.45 14.57
C ASP A 105 -10.71 -0.22 13.45
N ASP A 106 -10.33 -0.51 12.18
CA ASP A 106 -11.21 -0.38 11.04
C ASP A 106 -12.12 -1.60 10.86
N LEU A 107 -12.89 -1.64 9.78
CA LEU A 107 -13.82 -2.73 9.50
C LEU A 107 -13.09 -4.09 9.52
N PRO A 108 -13.52 -5.08 10.34
CA PRO A 108 -12.88 -6.41 10.36
C PRO A 108 -12.86 -7.06 8.98
N VAL A 109 -11.77 -7.78 8.66
CA VAL A 109 -11.54 -8.38 7.34
C VAL A 109 -12.71 -9.21 6.80
N PRO A 110 -13.39 -10.08 7.61
CA PRO A 110 -14.53 -10.83 7.11
C PRO A 110 -15.70 -9.95 6.64
N TRP A 111 -15.92 -8.80 7.29
CA TRP A 111 -16.95 -7.84 6.91
C TRP A 111 -16.51 -7.02 5.68
N ALA A 112 -15.25 -6.61 5.65
CA ALA A 112 -14.69 -5.93 4.48
C ALA A 112 -14.82 -6.81 3.22
N ARG A 113 -14.50 -8.10 3.32
CA ARG A 113 -14.69 -9.07 2.23
C ARG A 113 -16.13 -9.19 1.75
N ARG A 114 -17.11 -9.08 2.64
CA ARG A 114 -18.54 -9.07 2.24
C ARG A 114 -18.90 -7.85 1.41
N VAL A 115 -18.21 -6.72 1.62
CA VAL A 115 -18.43 -5.49 0.86
C VAL A 115 -17.67 -5.53 -0.46
N VAL A 116 -16.35 -5.79 -0.44
CA VAL A 116 -15.49 -5.64 -1.63
C VAL A 116 -15.33 -6.92 -2.45
N GLY A 117 -15.83 -8.05 -1.98
CA GLY A 117 -15.68 -9.34 -2.66
C GLY A 117 -14.25 -9.86 -2.67
N ASN A 118 -13.92 -10.72 -3.63
CA ASN A 118 -12.62 -11.39 -3.74
C ASN A 118 -11.65 -10.72 -4.73
N ASP A 119 -12.13 -9.78 -5.53
CA ASP A 119 -11.31 -9.14 -6.55
C ASP A 119 -10.46 -7.98 -6.01
N VAL A 120 -10.90 -7.30 -4.95
CA VAL A 120 -10.14 -6.25 -4.28
C VAL A 120 -9.18 -6.90 -3.28
N LEU A 121 -7.90 -6.53 -3.33
CA LEU A 121 -6.91 -7.01 -2.37
C LEU A 121 -7.10 -6.31 -1.02
N ILE A 122 -6.91 -7.01 0.08
CA ILE A 122 -6.99 -6.42 1.43
C ILE A 122 -5.61 -6.44 2.09
N GLY A 123 -5.17 -5.25 2.54
CA GLY A 123 -3.98 -5.05 3.35
C GLY A 123 -4.31 -4.75 4.81
N ARG A 124 -3.40 -5.11 5.72
CA ARG A 124 -3.52 -4.84 7.17
C ARG A 124 -2.33 -4.03 7.68
N SER A 125 -2.59 -2.98 8.47
CA SER A 125 -1.55 -2.35 9.29
C SER A 125 -1.25 -3.21 10.51
N THR A 126 0.02 -3.39 10.87
CA THR A 126 0.44 -4.06 12.11
C THR A 126 1.48 -3.24 12.86
N HIS A 127 1.45 -3.29 14.20
CA HIS A 127 2.21 -2.39 15.07
C HIS A 127 2.98 -3.12 16.17
N ASP A 128 2.82 -4.43 16.27
CA ASP A 128 3.54 -5.33 17.17
C ASP A 128 3.67 -6.72 16.54
N VAL A 129 4.41 -7.60 17.20
CA VAL A 129 4.70 -8.96 16.74
C VAL A 129 3.41 -9.77 16.58
N ALA A 130 2.53 -9.75 17.58
CA ALA A 130 1.31 -10.54 17.56
C ALA A 130 0.39 -10.15 16.40
N GLN A 131 0.27 -8.83 16.11
CA GLN A 131 -0.50 -8.33 14.98
C GLN A 131 0.14 -8.74 13.64
N ALA A 132 1.49 -8.71 13.53
CA ALA A 132 2.18 -9.10 12.30
C ALA A 132 2.00 -10.60 12.02
N GLU A 133 2.16 -11.46 13.02
CA GLU A 133 1.94 -12.90 12.93
C GLU A 133 0.47 -13.23 12.58
N ALA A 134 -0.47 -12.58 13.24
CA ALA A 134 -1.89 -12.74 12.94
C ALA A 134 -2.20 -12.34 11.48
N ALA A 135 -1.74 -11.17 11.03
CA ALA A 135 -1.99 -10.69 9.67
C ALA A 135 -1.35 -11.58 8.60
N ALA A 136 -0.20 -12.20 8.91
CA ALA A 136 0.48 -13.12 8.00
C ALA A 136 -0.37 -14.36 7.65
N VAL A 137 -1.30 -14.77 8.52
CA VAL A 137 -2.14 -15.96 8.33
C VAL A 137 -3.64 -15.66 8.28
N GLU A 138 -4.09 -14.44 8.58
CA GLU A 138 -5.52 -14.06 8.64
C GLU A 138 -6.21 -14.33 7.30
N PRO A 139 -7.29 -15.16 7.26
CA PRO A 139 -8.02 -15.41 6.03
C PRO A 139 -8.58 -14.13 5.42
N GLY A 140 -8.37 -13.97 4.11
CA GLY A 140 -8.87 -12.79 3.38
C GLY A 140 -7.90 -11.60 3.33
N VAL A 141 -6.77 -11.64 4.02
CA VAL A 141 -5.69 -10.66 3.90
C VAL A 141 -4.76 -11.06 2.75
N ASP A 142 -4.37 -10.12 1.91
CA ASP A 142 -3.46 -10.32 0.78
C ASP A 142 -2.03 -9.83 1.07
N TYR A 143 -1.87 -8.82 1.93
CA TYR A 143 -0.57 -8.30 2.39
C TYR A 143 -0.72 -7.58 3.74
N PHE A 144 0.40 -7.26 4.37
CA PHE A 144 0.40 -6.45 5.59
C PHE A 144 1.54 -5.43 5.62
N CYS A 145 1.40 -4.43 6.49
CA CYS A 145 2.41 -3.40 6.72
C CYS A 145 2.90 -3.47 8.16
N THR A 146 4.20 -3.43 8.36
CA THR A 146 4.91 -3.54 9.64
C THR A 146 5.52 -2.20 10.02
N GLY A 147 5.12 -1.66 11.16
CA GLY A 147 5.64 -0.36 11.64
C GLY A 147 4.71 0.34 12.64
N PRO A 148 5.02 1.62 13.00
CA PRO A 148 5.97 2.50 12.33
C PRO A 148 7.43 2.22 12.72
N CYS A 149 8.35 2.36 11.75
CA CYS A 149 9.79 2.22 12.02
C CYS A 149 10.31 3.39 12.87
N TRP A 150 9.80 4.61 12.64
CA TRP A 150 10.08 5.81 13.43
C TRP A 150 8.78 6.56 13.74
N PRO A 151 8.78 7.40 14.79
CA PRO A 151 7.67 8.31 15.05
C PRO A 151 7.35 9.14 13.80
N THR A 152 6.06 9.29 13.49
CA THR A 152 5.62 9.99 12.29
C THR A 152 4.38 10.84 12.56
N PRO A 153 4.28 12.06 12.01
CA PRO A 153 3.10 12.90 12.15
C PRO A 153 1.86 12.34 11.45
N THR A 154 2.03 11.40 10.52
CA THR A 154 0.90 10.75 9.82
C THR A 154 -0.04 9.99 10.76
N LYS A 155 0.50 9.48 11.90
CA LYS A 155 -0.27 8.84 12.98
C LYS A 155 0.29 9.31 14.33
N PRO A 156 -0.03 10.55 14.78
CA PRO A 156 0.55 11.12 16.00
C PRO A 156 0.17 10.31 17.24
N GLY A 157 1.06 10.30 18.23
CA GLY A 157 0.83 9.66 19.55
C GLY A 157 0.99 8.14 19.57
N ARG A 158 1.32 7.48 18.46
CA ARG A 158 1.62 6.04 18.46
C ARG A 158 3.10 5.80 18.77
N PRO A 159 3.41 4.88 19.72
CA PRO A 159 4.79 4.41 19.90
C PRO A 159 5.28 3.75 18.60
N ALA A 160 6.57 3.93 18.31
CA ALA A 160 7.20 3.25 17.18
C ALA A 160 7.89 1.99 17.70
N PRO A 161 7.49 0.77 17.26
CA PRO A 161 8.20 -0.47 17.58
C PRO A 161 9.61 -0.51 16.96
N GLY A 162 9.88 0.40 16.04
CA GLY A 162 11.20 0.53 15.44
C GLY A 162 11.54 -0.57 14.45
N LEU A 163 12.83 -0.71 14.19
CA LEU A 163 13.36 -1.71 13.28
C LEU A 163 13.34 -3.13 13.86
N ASP A 164 13.12 -3.31 15.16
CA ASP A 164 13.04 -4.65 15.76
C ASP A 164 11.83 -5.42 15.26
N LEU A 165 10.68 -4.76 15.07
CA LEU A 165 9.52 -5.39 14.45
C LEU A 165 9.79 -5.74 12.99
N VAL A 166 10.55 -4.93 12.27
CA VAL A 166 10.97 -5.22 10.88
C VAL A 166 11.87 -6.46 10.85
N ARG A 167 12.87 -6.54 11.74
CA ARG A 167 13.77 -7.70 11.85
C ARG A 167 13.01 -8.97 12.19
N HIS A 168 12.09 -8.90 13.15
CA HIS A 168 11.24 -10.03 13.51
C HIS A 168 10.44 -10.51 12.30
N THR A 169 9.75 -9.60 11.61
CA THR A 169 8.96 -9.93 10.43
C THR A 169 9.83 -10.52 9.31
N ALA A 170 11.04 -9.99 9.10
CA ALA A 170 11.94 -10.47 8.06
C ALA A 170 12.57 -11.86 8.35
N ALA A 171 12.70 -12.22 9.63
CA ALA A 171 13.22 -13.53 10.04
C ALA A 171 12.23 -14.68 9.79
N GLU A 172 10.94 -14.36 9.69
CA GLU A 172 9.89 -15.34 9.44
C GLU A 172 9.66 -15.54 7.94
N THR A 173 9.33 -16.77 7.54
CA THR A 173 8.96 -17.07 6.15
C THR A 173 7.48 -16.75 5.92
N HIS A 174 7.20 -15.67 5.21
CA HIS A 174 5.85 -15.27 4.86
C HIS A 174 5.50 -15.62 3.41
N VAL A 175 4.33 -16.22 3.23
CA VAL A 175 3.75 -16.43 1.88
C VAL A 175 3.20 -15.11 1.32
N ARG A 176 2.73 -14.22 2.21
CA ARG A 176 2.18 -12.91 1.85
C ARG A 176 3.26 -11.86 1.76
N PRO A 177 3.23 -10.97 0.75
CA PRO A 177 4.09 -9.81 0.72
C PRO A 177 3.81 -8.90 1.92
N TRP A 178 4.86 -8.28 2.47
CA TRP A 178 4.75 -7.30 3.52
C TRP A 178 5.62 -6.09 3.21
N PHE A 179 5.27 -4.95 3.81
CA PHE A 179 5.95 -3.67 3.60
C PHE A 179 6.34 -3.06 4.93
N ALA A 180 7.58 -2.59 5.06
CA ALA A 180 7.96 -1.73 6.18
C ALA A 180 7.37 -0.33 5.99
N ILE A 181 6.90 0.30 7.07
CA ILE A 181 6.24 1.61 7.03
C ILE A 181 6.63 2.49 8.23
N GLY A 182 6.54 3.80 8.04
CA GLY A 182 6.59 4.79 9.11
C GLY A 182 7.93 5.50 9.26
N GLY A 183 7.98 6.74 8.80
CA GLY A 183 9.16 7.60 8.89
C GLY A 183 10.30 7.20 7.97
N ILE A 184 10.03 6.41 6.93
CA ILE A 184 11.03 5.98 5.94
C ILE A 184 11.22 7.09 4.92
N ASP A 185 12.49 7.44 4.70
CA ASP A 185 12.96 8.40 3.71
C ASP A 185 14.29 7.94 3.10
N HIS A 186 14.88 8.74 2.21
CA HIS A 186 16.13 8.43 1.52
C HIS A 186 17.30 8.16 2.48
N SER A 187 17.35 8.85 3.63
CA SER A 187 18.43 8.73 4.61
C SER A 187 18.31 7.46 5.46
N ARG A 188 17.09 6.97 5.68
CA ARG A 188 16.77 5.82 6.54
C ARG A 188 16.56 4.52 5.80
N LEU A 189 16.49 4.56 4.47
CA LEU A 189 16.18 3.38 3.67
C LEU A 189 17.19 2.26 3.89
N ASP A 190 18.49 2.56 3.98
CA ASP A 190 19.52 1.53 4.18
C ASP A 190 19.37 0.79 5.51
N GLU A 191 18.95 1.48 6.58
CA GLU A 191 18.68 0.84 7.87
C GLU A 191 17.49 -0.13 7.77
N VAL A 192 16.45 0.25 7.00
CA VAL A 192 15.26 -0.59 6.78
C VAL A 192 15.62 -1.84 5.95
N LEU A 193 16.44 -1.67 4.90
CA LEU A 193 16.94 -2.79 4.09
C LEU A 193 17.86 -3.70 4.91
N ALA A 194 18.76 -3.14 5.72
CA ALA A 194 19.61 -3.91 6.63
C ALA A 194 18.81 -4.67 7.71
N ALA A 195 17.61 -4.18 8.06
CA ALA A 195 16.69 -4.90 8.94
C ALA A 195 15.92 -6.02 8.21
N GLY A 196 16.13 -6.22 6.90
CA GLY A 196 15.59 -7.32 6.11
C GLY A 196 14.32 -6.99 5.30
N ALA A 197 13.83 -5.76 5.32
CA ALA A 197 12.72 -5.37 4.45
C ALA A 197 13.19 -5.26 2.99
N THR A 198 12.34 -5.68 2.06
CA THR A 198 12.57 -5.56 0.62
C THR A 198 11.48 -4.72 -0.06
N ARG A 199 10.53 -4.21 0.72
CA ARG A 199 9.37 -3.43 0.29
C ARG A 199 9.09 -2.35 1.33
N VAL A 200 8.79 -1.14 0.88
CA VAL A 200 8.52 -0.02 1.78
C VAL A 200 7.25 0.75 1.40
N VAL A 201 6.61 1.34 2.41
CA VAL A 201 5.58 2.38 2.24
C VAL A 201 6.19 3.70 2.67
N VAL A 202 6.12 4.69 1.79
CA VAL A 202 6.59 6.05 2.05
C VAL A 202 5.45 7.06 1.92
N VAL A 203 5.62 8.21 2.53
CA VAL A 203 4.72 9.37 2.41
C VAL A 203 5.58 10.59 2.03
N ARG A 204 6.09 11.31 3.02
CA ARG A 204 6.76 12.60 2.86
C ARG A 204 8.01 12.56 1.99
N ALA A 205 8.70 11.44 1.95
CA ALA A 205 9.87 11.25 1.08
C ALA A 205 9.58 11.54 -0.41
N ILE A 206 8.28 11.44 -0.81
CA ILE A 206 7.83 11.74 -2.17
C ILE A 206 6.85 12.93 -2.18
N THR A 207 5.90 13.00 -1.22
CA THR A 207 4.85 14.04 -1.24
C THR A 207 5.37 15.44 -0.96
N GLU A 208 6.52 15.56 -0.26
CA GLU A 208 7.18 16.83 0.07
C GLU A 208 8.43 17.09 -0.79
N ALA A 209 8.75 16.21 -1.73
CA ALA A 209 9.88 16.39 -2.64
C ALA A 209 9.59 17.46 -3.69
N ASP A 210 10.60 18.25 -4.05
CA ASP A 210 10.53 19.21 -5.15
C ASP A 210 10.33 18.50 -6.50
N ASP A 211 10.96 17.33 -6.68
CA ASP A 211 10.78 16.42 -7.82
C ASP A 211 10.30 15.04 -7.34
N PRO A 212 8.96 14.80 -7.36
CA PRO A 212 8.39 13.52 -6.95
C PRO A 212 8.84 12.34 -7.81
N GLU A 213 9.13 12.53 -9.10
CA GLU A 213 9.62 11.49 -10.00
C GLU A 213 11.01 11.03 -9.60
N GLU A 214 11.94 11.99 -9.43
CA GLU A 214 13.32 11.67 -9.03
C GLU A 214 13.37 11.07 -7.61
N ALA A 215 12.58 11.59 -6.68
CA ALA A 215 12.46 11.03 -5.33
C ALA A 215 12.00 9.58 -5.35
N ALA A 216 10.97 9.28 -6.13
CA ALA A 216 10.48 7.90 -6.29
C ALA A 216 11.52 7.01 -6.98
N ARG A 217 12.15 7.49 -8.04
CA ARG A 217 13.18 6.75 -8.81
C ARG A 217 14.36 6.36 -7.92
N THR A 218 14.87 7.31 -7.14
CA THR A 218 16.01 7.08 -6.22
C THR A 218 15.65 6.02 -5.16
N LEU A 219 14.45 6.06 -4.58
CA LEU A 219 14.00 5.01 -3.66
C LEU A 219 13.87 3.66 -4.37
N ARG A 220 13.24 3.64 -5.54
CA ARG A 220 12.95 2.40 -6.30
C ARG A 220 14.20 1.65 -6.75
N GLN A 221 15.26 2.39 -7.13
CA GLN A 221 16.54 1.81 -7.56
C GLN A 221 17.28 1.08 -6.43
N ARG A 222 16.99 1.41 -5.19
CA ARG A 222 17.62 0.81 -4.00
C ARG A 222 16.83 -0.37 -3.43
N LEU A 223 15.59 -0.60 -3.90
CA LEU A 223 14.69 -1.68 -3.52
C LEU A 223 14.78 -2.88 -4.50
#